data_8047023617466c7184f88619760a52c8
#
_entry.id   8047023617466c7184f88619760a52c8
#
_cell.length_a   1.000
_cell.length_b   1.000
_cell.length_c   1.000
_cell.angle_alpha   90.00
_cell.angle_beta   90.00
_cell.angle_gamma   90.00
#
_symmetry.space_group_name_H-M   'P 1'
#
loop_
_entity.id
_entity.type
_entity.pdbx_description
1 polymer ?
#
loop_
_entity_poly.entity_id
_entity_poly.type
_entity_poly.pdbx_seq_one_letter_code
_entity_poly.pdbx_strand_id
1 'polypeptide(L)'
;MNKVRVLVGTKKGAFILTSDGTRKQWDVQGPHFGGWEMYHLKASPADPDRLYASQTSSWFGQVIQRSDDGGKTWNPPGTKPEDLMGTDGMPNGASNMFVYDASAETGKPLTTHQHYDGTQKPWEFKRIWHLEPSLTDPDTVYAGAEDAAIFKSSDGGKTWNELPGLRSAKGHLWQPGAGGMCLHTILLDQSQPDRMYIAISAAGAFRTDDGGKTWKPINRGLKSQYELPDPDAEVGHCVHRIAMHPSRPNVLFMQKHWDVLRSDDAGDSWHEVSGNLPSDFGFPIAVHAHEPNTVYVVPIKSDSEHYPPEGKLRVYRSKTGGHEWEALTKGLPQQDCYVNILRDAMAVDQLEPCGLYFGTTGGQVYASRDGGDSWTAIVRDLPGVLSVE
;
A
#
# COMPACT_ATOMS: atom_id res chain seq x y z
N MET A 1 -24.23 9.50 -14.54
CA MET A 1 -22.97 9.43 -15.31
C MET A 1 -21.93 8.83 -14.37
N ASN A 2 -21.17 7.85 -14.85
CA ASN A 2 -20.06 7.29 -14.07
C ASN A 2 -19.04 8.40 -13.78
N LYS A 3 -18.56 8.48 -12.55
CA LYS A 3 -17.48 9.39 -12.14
C LYS A 3 -16.29 8.55 -11.69
N VAL A 4 -15.09 9.06 -11.98
CA VAL A 4 -13.85 8.51 -11.45
C VAL A 4 -13.27 9.53 -10.48
N ARG A 5 -12.79 9.05 -9.36
CA ARG A 5 -12.07 9.82 -8.36
C ARG A 5 -10.76 9.11 -8.06
N VAL A 6 -9.66 9.82 -8.24
CA VAL A 6 -8.32 9.34 -7.93
C VAL A 6 -7.82 10.10 -6.71
N LEU A 7 -7.48 9.37 -5.66
CA LEU A 7 -6.98 9.91 -4.40
C LEU A 7 -5.46 9.86 -4.43
N VAL A 8 -4.80 10.99 -4.21
CA VAL A 8 -3.34 11.12 -4.33
C VAL A 8 -2.74 11.62 -3.03
N GLY A 9 -1.98 10.76 -2.38
CA GLY A 9 -1.16 11.12 -1.22
C GLY A 9 0.23 11.57 -1.67
N THR A 10 0.71 12.68 -1.11
CA THR A 10 2.01 13.26 -1.44
C THR A 10 2.81 13.63 -0.21
N LYS A 11 4.08 13.99 -0.42
CA LYS A 11 4.97 14.50 0.64
C LYS A 11 4.54 15.84 1.25
N LYS A 12 3.58 16.56 0.65
CA LYS A 12 3.17 17.90 1.14
C LYS A 12 1.67 18.15 0.97
N GLY A 13 0.85 17.15 1.23
CA GLY A 13 -0.60 17.25 1.19
C GLY A 13 -1.25 16.15 0.36
N ALA A 14 -2.58 16.13 0.37
CA ALA A 14 -3.40 15.23 -0.43
C ALA A 14 -4.11 15.98 -1.55
N PHE A 15 -4.35 15.27 -2.65
CA PHE A 15 -5.09 15.78 -3.80
C PHE A 15 -6.19 14.79 -4.18
N ILE A 16 -7.31 15.31 -4.63
CA ILE A 16 -8.45 14.54 -5.16
C ILE A 16 -8.64 14.95 -6.61
N LEU A 17 -8.42 14.02 -7.53
CA LEU A 17 -8.61 14.22 -8.95
C LEU A 17 -9.92 13.60 -9.37
N THR A 18 -10.80 14.36 -10.01
CA THR A 18 -12.12 13.88 -10.43
C THR A 18 -12.30 14.04 -11.94
N SER A 19 -12.94 13.06 -12.54
CA SER A 19 -13.33 13.07 -13.95
C SER A 19 -14.67 12.41 -14.14
N ASP A 20 -15.31 12.67 -15.28
CA ASP A 20 -16.43 11.86 -15.74
C ASP A 20 -15.94 10.47 -16.24
N GLY A 21 -16.88 9.60 -16.63
CA GLY A 21 -16.54 8.26 -17.13
C GLY A 21 -15.72 8.25 -18.43
N THR A 22 -15.56 9.39 -19.12
CA THR A 22 -14.68 9.48 -20.29
C THR A 22 -13.21 9.62 -19.95
N ARG A 23 -12.91 10.09 -18.72
CA ARG A 23 -11.54 10.27 -18.19
C ARG A 23 -10.64 11.15 -19.08
N LYS A 24 -11.27 12.11 -19.80
CA LYS A 24 -10.55 13.01 -20.72
C LYS A 24 -10.10 14.32 -20.08
N GLN A 25 -10.90 14.80 -19.12
CA GLN A 25 -10.64 16.04 -18.40
C GLN A 25 -10.71 15.78 -16.91
N TRP A 26 -9.83 16.41 -16.16
CA TRP A 26 -9.66 16.20 -14.73
C TRP A 26 -9.74 17.53 -14.00
N ASP A 27 -10.53 17.52 -12.93
CA ASP A 27 -10.53 18.57 -11.93
C ASP A 27 -9.59 18.14 -10.80
N VAL A 28 -8.73 19.04 -10.33
CA VAL A 28 -7.71 18.78 -9.30
C VAL A 28 -8.04 19.63 -8.09
N GLN A 29 -8.43 18.99 -6.99
CA GLN A 29 -8.71 19.62 -5.71
C GLN A 29 -7.57 19.35 -4.72
N GLY A 30 -7.17 20.34 -3.97
CA GLY A 30 -6.09 20.29 -2.99
C GLY A 30 -5.14 21.48 -3.09
N PRO A 31 -4.05 21.51 -2.31
CA PRO A 31 -3.70 20.46 -1.33
C PRO A 31 -4.61 20.50 -0.09
N HIS A 32 -5.19 19.35 0.25
CA HIS A 32 -5.69 19.12 1.60
C HIS A 32 -4.48 18.87 2.51
N PHE A 33 -4.50 19.32 3.75
CA PHE A 33 -3.43 19.14 4.72
C PHE A 33 -2.06 19.63 4.23
N GLY A 34 -2.02 20.83 3.65
CA GLY A 34 -0.81 21.40 3.03
C GLY A 34 0.39 21.38 3.98
N GLY A 35 1.51 20.84 3.50
CA GLY A 35 2.75 20.72 4.26
C GLY A 35 2.95 19.38 5.00
N TRP A 36 1.90 18.56 5.16
CA TRP A 36 1.99 17.25 5.79
C TRP A 36 2.25 16.12 4.79
N GLU A 37 2.96 15.08 5.20
CA GLU A 37 3.08 13.86 4.44
C GLU A 37 1.78 13.06 4.54
N MET A 38 1.22 12.70 3.38
CA MET A 38 -0.01 11.92 3.26
C MET A 38 0.35 10.54 2.69
N TYR A 39 0.59 9.57 3.57
CA TYR A 39 1.08 8.25 3.16
C TYR A 39 0.04 7.45 2.40
N HIS A 40 -1.23 7.55 2.80
CA HIS A 40 -2.29 6.81 2.14
C HIS A 40 -3.64 7.53 2.28
N LEU A 41 -4.44 7.47 1.21
CA LEU A 41 -5.85 7.87 1.21
C LEU A 41 -6.65 6.73 0.60
N LYS A 42 -7.82 6.43 1.17
CA LYS A 42 -8.70 5.41 0.61
C LYS A 42 -10.17 5.72 0.86
N ALA A 43 -11.00 5.47 -0.17
CA ALA A 43 -12.45 5.51 -0.05
C ALA A 43 -12.98 4.19 0.49
N SER A 44 -14.04 4.25 1.30
CA SER A 44 -14.76 3.03 1.70
C SER A 44 -15.54 2.45 0.51
N PRO A 45 -15.38 1.17 0.19
CA PRO A 45 -16.23 0.53 -0.82
C PRO A 45 -17.71 0.47 -0.42
N ALA A 46 -18.00 0.44 0.89
CA ALA A 46 -19.36 0.40 1.44
C ALA A 46 -20.06 1.78 1.43
N ASP A 47 -19.27 2.86 1.45
CA ASP A 47 -19.75 4.25 1.35
C ASP A 47 -18.69 5.09 0.62
N PRO A 48 -18.82 5.29 -0.69
CA PRO A 48 -17.82 6.01 -1.48
C PRO A 48 -17.59 7.48 -1.08
N ASP A 49 -18.48 8.11 -0.34
CA ASP A 49 -18.28 9.46 0.19
C ASP A 49 -17.49 9.46 1.51
N ARG A 50 -17.33 8.29 2.16
CA ARG A 50 -16.46 8.10 3.31
C ARG A 50 -15.02 7.87 2.85
N LEU A 51 -14.16 8.81 3.18
CA LEU A 51 -12.71 8.73 2.90
C LEU A 51 -11.92 8.73 4.20
N TYR A 52 -10.82 7.99 4.19
CA TYR A 52 -9.81 8.01 5.24
C TYR A 52 -8.47 8.47 4.68
N ALA A 53 -7.70 9.22 5.47
CA ALA A 53 -6.39 9.70 5.08
C ALA A 53 -5.39 9.59 6.23
N SER A 54 -4.20 9.07 5.93
CA SER A 54 -3.08 8.97 6.87
C SER A 54 -2.19 10.19 6.74
N GLN A 55 -2.32 11.11 7.70
CA GLN A 55 -1.57 12.35 7.81
C GLN A 55 -0.45 12.17 8.84
N THR A 56 0.80 12.42 8.46
CA THR A 56 1.93 12.27 9.38
C THR A 56 2.94 13.40 9.27
N SER A 57 3.67 13.63 10.36
CA SER A 57 4.79 14.53 10.44
C SER A 57 5.78 14.03 11.48
N SER A 58 7.08 14.18 11.23
CA SER A 58 8.11 13.87 12.22
C SER A 58 8.04 14.74 13.48
N TRP A 59 7.38 15.91 13.41
CA TRP A 59 7.23 16.85 14.53
C TRP A 59 5.93 16.66 15.31
N PHE A 60 4.81 16.39 14.58
CA PHE A 60 3.47 16.41 15.16
C PHE A 60 2.83 15.02 15.24
N GLY A 61 3.57 13.97 14.84
CA GLY A 61 3.11 12.59 14.90
C GLY A 61 2.11 12.22 13.80
N GLN A 62 1.25 11.26 14.11
CA GLN A 62 0.29 10.65 13.20
C GLN A 62 -1.12 11.12 13.50
N VAL A 63 -1.88 11.51 12.46
CA VAL A 63 -3.31 11.82 12.55
C VAL A 63 -4.05 11.05 11.45
N ILE A 64 -5.13 10.37 11.79
CA ILE A 64 -6.07 9.86 10.80
C ILE A 64 -7.14 10.94 10.57
N GLN A 65 -7.35 11.28 9.32
CA GLN A 65 -8.41 12.18 8.90
C GLN A 65 -9.56 11.36 8.28
N ARG A 66 -10.80 11.82 8.47
CA ARG A 66 -11.99 11.25 7.83
C ARG A 66 -12.80 12.34 7.16
N SER A 67 -13.31 12.03 5.99
CA SER A 67 -14.35 12.80 5.31
C SER A 67 -15.58 11.91 5.15
N ASP A 68 -16.76 12.52 5.29
CA ASP A 68 -18.06 11.87 5.06
C ASP A 68 -18.83 12.54 3.88
N ASP A 69 -18.15 13.36 3.08
CA ASP A 69 -18.73 14.15 1.99
C ASP A 69 -17.88 14.13 0.70
N GLY A 70 -17.11 13.07 0.52
CA GLY A 70 -16.30 12.86 -0.67
C GLY A 70 -15.04 13.70 -0.73
N GLY A 71 -14.53 14.14 0.43
CA GLY A 71 -13.29 14.88 0.55
C GLY A 71 -13.45 16.40 0.58
N LYS A 72 -14.68 16.92 0.66
CA LYS A 72 -14.92 18.36 0.75
C LYS A 72 -14.57 18.91 2.13
N THR A 73 -14.93 18.17 3.18
CA THR A 73 -14.56 18.48 4.56
C THR A 73 -13.86 17.28 5.21
N TRP A 74 -12.96 17.58 6.14
CA TRP A 74 -12.16 16.58 6.81
C TRP A 74 -12.10 16.85 8.32
N ASN A 75 -12.22 15.79 9.12
CA ASN A 75 -12.13 15.85 10.56
C ASN A 75 -11.42 14.61 11.10
N PRO A 76 -10.54 14.73 12.11
CA PRO A 76 -9.99 13.58 12.80
C PRO A 76 -11.10 12.95 13.67
N PRO A 77 -11.46 11.69 13.42
CA PRO A 77 -12.54 11.05 14.16
C PRO A 77 -12.17 10.85 15.63
N GLY A 78 -13.14 11.10 16.53
CA GLY A 78 -12.95 10.91 17.97
C GLY A 78 -12.11 11.95 18.69
N THR A 79 -11.49 12.85 17.98
CA THR A 79 -10.70 13.96 18.55
C THR A 79 -11.45 15.26 18.35
N LYS A 80 -11.64 16.01 19.41
CA LYS A 80 -12.20 17.36 19.29
C LYS A 80 -11.13 18.29 18.70
N PRO A 81 -11.52 19.28 17.87
CA PRO A 81 -10.57 20.23 17.29
C PRO A 81 -9.67 20.92 18.32
N GLU A 82 -10.21 21.22 19.50
CA GLU A 82 -9.46 21.80 20.62
C GLU A 82 -8.40 20.88 21.21
N ASP A 83 -8.58 19.55 21.10
CA ASP A 83 -7.64 18.55 21.63
C ASP A 83 -6.50 18.24 20.64
N LEU A 84 -6.59 18.72 19.40
CA LEU A 84 -5.51 18.61 18.42
C LEU A 84 -4.34 19.57 18.72
N MET A 85 -4.59 20.59 19.50
CA MET A 85 -3.56 21.55 19.92
C MET A 85 -3.13 21.21 21.34
N GLY A 86 -1.85 20.97 21.53
CA GLY A 86 -1.27 20.81 22.85
C GLY A 86 -1.45 22.09 23.70
N THR A 87 -1.25 21.96 25.00
CA THR A 87 -1.33 23.08 25.95
C THR A 87 -0.29 24.18 25.69
N ASP A 88 0.73 23.87 24.91
CA ASP A 88 1.79 24.78 24.43
C ASP A 88 1.42 25.46 23.09
N GLY A 89 0.21 25.22 22.58
CA GLY A 89 -0.25 25.76 21.29
C GLY A 89 0.32 25.05 20.06
N MET A 90 1.06 23.94 20.24
CA MET A 90 1.55 23.12 19.15
C MET A 90 0.56 22.01 18.81
N PRO A 91 0.46 21.60 17.53
CA PRO A 91 -0.38 20.45 17.15
C PRO A 91 0.00 19.20 17.93
N ASN A 92 -0.97 18.57 18.58
CA ASN A 92 -0.79 17.33 19.29
C ASN A 92 -1.12 16.18 18.35
N GLY A 93 -0.10 15.43 17.95
CA GLY A 93 -0.28 14.26 17.07
C GLY A 93 -1.13 13.18 17.75
N ALA A 94 -2.06 12.60 17.01
CA ALA A 94 -2.90 11.51 17.51
C ALA A 94 -2.20 10.13 17.50
N SER A 95 -0.86 10.09 17.49
CA SER A 95 -0.08 8.85 17.50
C SER A 95 -0.33 7.98 18.72
N ASN A 96 -0.77 8.58 19.83
CA ASN A 96 -1.19 7.87 21.05
C ASN A 96 -2.47 7.05 20.89
N MET A 97 -3.21 7.20 19.79
CA MET A 97 -4.37 6.34 19.46
C MET A 97 -3.95 4.92 19.09
N PHE A 98 -2.70 4.72 18.68
CA PHE A 98 -2.15 3.45 18.24
C PHE A 98 -1.22 2.88 19.30
N VAL A 99 -1.76 2.05 20.17
CA VAL A 99 -1.04 1.42 21.28
C VAL A 99 -0.86 -0.06 21.00
N TYR A 100 0.38 -0.52 20.99
CA TYR A 100 0.71 -1.92 20.84
C TYR A 100 0.21 -2.73 22.03
N ASP A 101 -0.51 -3.81 21.74
CA ASP A 101 -1.10 -4.67 22.75
C ASP A 101 -0.09 -5.66 23.34
N ALA A 102 -0.45 -6.29 24.47
CA ALA A 102 0.33 -7.35 25.08
C ALA A 102 0.28 -8.63 24.23
N SER A 103 1.36 -9.43 24.33
CA SER A 103 1.37 -10.76 23.71
C SER A 103 0.23 -11.64 24.28
N ALA A 104 -0.57 -12.22 23.40
CA ALA A 104 -1.64 -13.13 23.77
C ALA A 104 -1.11 -14.43 24.44
N GLU A 105 0.11 -14.86 24.10
CA GLU A 105 0.70 -16.09 24.62
C GLU A 105 1.27 -15.96 26.03
N THR A 106 1.87 -14.82 26.34
CA THR A 106 2.64 -14.64 27.58
C THR A 106 2.02 -13.63 28.53
N GLY A 107 0.99 -12.88 28.10
CA GLY A 107 0.44 -11.74 28.83
C GLY A 107 1.45 -10.57 29.00
N LYS A 108 2.61 -10.65 28.32
CA LYS A 108 3.65 -9.63 28.35
C LYS A 108 3.65 -8.85 27.03
N PRO A 109 3.92 -7.56 27.04
CA PRO A 109 4.07 -6.79 25.82
C PRO A 109 5.17 -7.37 24.92
N LEU A 110 4.91 -7.49 23.63
CA LEU A 110 5.94 -7.69 22.62
C LEU A 110 6.70 -6.37 22.48
N THR A 111 7.86 -6.28 23.09
CA THR A 111 8.61 -5.03 23.22
C THR A 111 9.75 -4.89 22.23
N THR A 112 10.16 -6.00 21.57
CA THR A 112 11.34 -6.01 20.70
C THR A 112 11.14 -6.83 19.43
N HIS A 113 11.79 -6.38 18.36
CA HIS A 113 12.12 -7.12 17.14
C HIS A 113 13.65 -7.14 16.95
N GLN A 114 14.17 -7.49 15.77
CA GLN A 114 15.61 -7.58 15.55
C GLN A 114 16.14 -6.44 14.67
N HIS A 115 17.43 -6.11 14.84
CA HIS A 115 18.29 -5.53 13.82
C HIS A 115 18.88 -6.61 12.92
N TYR A 116 19.53 -6.21 11.81
CA TYR A 116 20.23 -7.13 10.89
C TYR A 116 21.34 -7.95 11.54
N ASP A 117 21.93 -7.46 12.62
CA ASP A 117 22.97 -8.14 13.40
C ASP A 117 22.40 -9.06 14.49
N GLY A 118 21.06 -9.20 14.56
CA GLY A 118 20.36 -10.00 15.55
C GLY A 118 20.15 -9.34 16.91
N THR A 119 20.66 -8.11 17.12
CA THR A 119 20.41 -7.38 18.37
C THR A 119 18.95 -6.97 18.48
N GLN A 120 18.43 -6.94 19.70
CA GLN A 120 17.03 -6.60 19.94
C GLN A 120 16.81 -5.10 19.88
N LYS A 121 15.72 -4.70 19.21
CA LYS A 121 15.27 -3.31 19.07
C LYS A 121 13.87 -3.16 19.65
N PRO A 122 13.58 -2.12 20.45
CA PRO A 122 12.24 -1.82 20.91
C PRO A 122 11.26 -1.64 19.74
N TRP A 123 10.03 -2.10 19.93
CA TRP A 123 8.92 -1.86 19.00
C TRP A 123 8.40 -0.45 19.21
N GLU A 124 8.47 0.39 18.17
CA GLU A 124 8.11 1.80 18.25
C GLU A 124 7.07 2.14 17.19
N PHE A 125 5.97 2.76 17.59
CA PHE A 125 5.01 3.31 16.63
C PHE A 125 5.61 4.56 15.96
N LYS A 126 5.59 4.58 14.62
CA LYS A 126 6.12 5.71 13.84
C LYS A 126 5.03 6.38 13.00
N ARG A 127 4.26 5.60 12.24
CA ARG A 127 3.22 6.12 11.33
C ARG A 127 2.31 5.02 10.83
N ILE A 128 1.21 5.43 10.20
CA ILE A 128 0.34 4.52 9.43
C ILE A 128 0.70 4.63 7.95
N TRP A 129 1.05 3.49 7.36
CA TRP A 129 1.40 3.36 5.95
C TRP A 129 0.21 3.06 5.05
N HIS A 130 -0.73 2.28 5.51
CA HIS A 130 -1.85 1.79 4.71
C HIS A 130 -3.15 1.84 5.50
N LEU A 131 -4.23 2.25 4.85
CA LEU A 131 -5.59 2.23 5.38
C LEU A 131 -6.45 1.37 4.46
N GLU A 132 -7.15 0.39 5.01
CA GLU A 132 -8.03 -0.49 4.25
C GLU A 132 -9.42 -0.54 4.89
N PRO A 133 -10.40 0.23 4.37
CA PRO A 133 -11.78 0.16 4.82
C PRO A 133 -12.40 -1.20 4.48
N SER A 134 -13.28 -1.67 5.35
CA SER A 134 -14.06 -2.88 5.12
C SER A 134 -14.87 -2.79 3.83
N LEU A 135 -15.04 -3.93 3.17
CA LEU A 135 -15.81 -4.02 1.93
C LEU A 135 -17.32 -3.82 2.11
N THR A 136 -17.82 -3.99 3.34
CA THR A 136 -19.27 -4.05 3.62
C THR A 136 -19.73 -3.13 4.76
N ASP A 137 -18.81 -2.63 5.59
CA ASP A 137 -19.12 -1.79 6.75
C ASP A 137 -18.23 -0.53 6.74
N PRO A 138 -18.79 0.65 6.49
CA PRO A 138 -18.02 1.89 6.38
C PRO A 138 -17.38 2.35 7.70
N ASP A 139 -17.84 1.84 8.86
CA ASP A 139 -17.28 2.16 10.15
C ASP A 139 -16.12 1.23 10.55
N THR A 140 -15.93 0.12 9.84
CA THR A 140 -14.77 -0.75 10.02
C THR A 140 -13.65 -0.38 9.06
N VAL A 141 -12.45 -0.12 9.62
CA VAL A 141 -11.23 0.17 8.85
C VAL A 141 -10.00 -0.45 9.51
N TYR A 142 -9.10 -0.96 8.68
CA TYR A 142 -7.81 -1.51 9.11
C TYR A 142 -6.69 -0.52 8.82
N ALA A 143 -5.65 -0.52 9.66
CA ALA A 143 -4.49 0.35 9.49
C ALA A 143 -3.20 -0.46 9.65
N GLY A 144 -2.32 -0.36 8.66
CA GLY A 144 -0.98 -0.94 8.68
C GLY A 144 0.04 0.08 9.16
N ALA A 145 0.78 -0.26 10.21
CA ALA A 145 1.72 0.64 10.89
C ALA A 145 3.19 0.37 10.53
N GLU A 146 4.02 1.32 10.85
CA GLU A 146 5.47 1.21 11.09
C GLU A 146 5.74 1.56 12.57
N ASP A 147 6.46 0.79 13.39
CA ASP A 147 6.94 -0.58 13.12
C ASP A 147 5.73 -1.51 12.94
N ALA A 148 5.91 -2.54 12.10
CA ALA A 148 4.79 -3.27 11.55
C ALA A 148 3.84 -3.88 12.60
N ALA A 149 2.61 -3.41 12.58
CA ALA A 149 1.46 -3.97 13.27
C ALA A 149 0.20 -3.67 12.46
N ILE A 150 -0.87 -4.42 12.70
CA ILE A 150 -2.18 -4.14 12.13
C ILE A 150 -3.14 -3.72 13.22
N PHE A 151 -3.83 -2.62 12.98
CA PHE A 151 -4.87 -2.08 13.86
C PHE A 151 -6.23 -2.15 13.17
N LYS A 152 -7.28 -2.29 13.96
CA LYS A 152 -8.67 -2.26 13.51
C LYS A 152 -9.44 -1.20 14.28
N SER A 153 -10.20 -0.39 13.59
CA SER A 153 -11.29 0.42 14.12
C SER A 153 -12.62 -0.19 13.70
N SER A 154 -13.63 -0.13 14.57
CA SER A 154 -15.02 -0.53 14.27
C SER A 154 -16.01 0.60 14.58
N ASP A 155 -15.51 1.84 14.67
CA ASP A 155 -16.29 3.05 15.01
C ASP A 155 -15.94 4.23 14.10
N GLY A 156 -15.50 3.94 12.89
CA GLY A 156 -15.18 4.94 11.87
C GLY A 156 -13.89 5.69 12.16
N GLY A 157 -12.90 5.03 12.76
CA GLY A 157 -11.57 5.59 13.03
C GLY A 157 -11.45 6.35 14.35
N LYS A 158 -12.47 6.31 15.23
CA LYS A 158 -12.43 7.02 16.52
C LYS A 158 -11.51 6.33 17.52
N THR A 159 -11.56 5.00 17.55
CA THR A 159 -10.67 4.18 18.38
C THR A 159 -10.00 3.11 17.54
N TRP A 160 -8.78 2.73 17.93
CA TRP A 160 -7.98 1.76 17.22
C TRP A 160 -7.46 0.70 18.20
N ASN A 161 -7.70 -0.56 17.86
CA ASN A 161 -7.22 -1.69 18.63
C ASN A 161 -6.27 -2.52 17.76
N GLU A 162 -5.12 -2.87 18.29
CA GLU A 162 -4.21 -3.79 17.62
C GLU A 162 -4.85 -5.17 17.47
N LEU A 163 -4.53 -5.87 16.39
CA LEU A 163 -4.73 -7.30 16.23
C LEU A 163 -3.41 -8.00 16.59
N PRO A 164 -3.17 -8.34 17.86
CA PRO A 164 -1.85 -8.71 18.37
C PRO A 164 -1.37 -10.07 17.87
N GLY A 165 -2.28 -10.89 17.34
CA GLY A 165 -1.97 -12.18 16.73
C GLY A 165 -0.93 -12.09 15.60
N LEU A 166 -0.85 -10.95 14.91
CA LEU A 166 0.14 -10.75 13.87
C LEU A 166 1.56 -10.73 14.42
N ARG A 167 1.84 -9.88 15.41
CA ARG A 167 3.19 -9.80 16.01
C ARG A 167 3.57 -11.07 16.77
N SER A 168 2.58 -11.82 17.26
CA SER A 168 2.79 -13.15 17.85
C SER A 168 3.27 -14.18 16.82
N ALA A 169 3.06 -13.96 15.52
CA ALA A 169 3.56 -14.79 14.44
C ALA A 169 5.06 -14.54 14.18
N LYS A 170 5.92 -14.92 15.13
CA LYS A 170 7.39 -14.78 15.04
C LYS A 170 7.90 -13.34 14.96
N GLY A 171 7.16 -12.37 15.48
CA GLY A 171 7.54 -10.95 15.43
C GLY A 171 8.93 -10.65 16.00
N HIS A 172 9.38 -11.43 17.00
CA HIS A 172 10.72 -11.30 17.58
C HIS A 172 11.88 -11.60 16.60
N LEU A 173 11.58 -12.24 15.46
CA LEU A 173 12.54 -12.50 14.37
C LEU A 173 12.46 -11.48 13.24
N TRP A 174 11.46 -10.57 13.26
CA TRP A 174 11.32 -9.60 12.20
C TRP A 174 12.40 -8.51 12.29
N GLN A 175 12.81 -8.03 11.12
CA GLN A 175 13.81 -6.96 11.02
C GLN A 175 13.37 -5.95 9.96
N PRO A 176 13.70 -4.66 10.14
CA PRO A 176 13.34 -3.64 9.17
C PRO A 176 14.11 -3.81 7.86
N GLY A 177 13.47 -3.47 6.74
CA GLY A 177 14.17 -3.15 5.50
C GLY A 177 14.84 -1.77 5.56
N ALA A 178 15.55 -1.38 4.53
CA ALA A 178 16.17 -0.05 4.42
C ALA A 178 15.14 1.10 4.55
N GLY A 179 13.89 0.86 4.13
CA GLY A 179 12.77 1.81 4.25
C GLY A 179 11.97 1.71 5.55
N GLY A 180 12.40 0.91 6.54
CA GLY A 180 11.67 0.64 7.77
C GLY A 180 10.92 -0.69 7.74
N MET A 181 10.29 -1.04 8.86
CA MET A 181 9.44 -2.23 8.98
C MET A 181 7.97 -1.82 8.81
N CYS A 182 7.55 -1.71 7.55
CA CYS A 182 6.28 -1.09 7.17
C CYS A 182 5.25 -2.15 6.76
N LEU A 183 4.09 -2.16 7.40
CA LEU A 183 2.93 -2.89 6.91
C LEU A 183 2.19 -1.99 5.90
N HIS A 184 2.45 -2.23 4.61
CA HIS A 184 2.01 -1.38 3.49
C HIS A 184 0.96 -2.02 2.58
N THR A 185 0.58 -3.26 2.82
CA THR A 185 -0.47 -3.95 2.03
C THR A 185 -1.42 -4.67 2.96
N ILE A 186 -2.70 -4.43 2.79
CA ILE A 186 -3.79 -5.17 3.42
C ILE A 186 -4.79 -5.51 2.31
N LEU A 187 -5.10 -6.79 2.12
CA LEU A 187 -6.10 -7.26 1.16
C LEU A 187 -7.20 -8.01 1.90
N LEU A 188 -8.44 -7.64 1.62
CA LEU A 188 -9.64 -8.27 2.19
C LEU A 188 -10.26 -9.21 1.15
N ASP A 189 -10.53 -10.46 1.53
CA ASP A 189 -11.15 -11.44 0.65
C ASP A 189 -12.69 -11.29 0.69
N GLN A 190 -13.28 -10.90 -0.45
CA GLN A 190 -14.74 -10.74 -0.56
C GLN A 190 -15.50 -12.07 -0.38
N SER A 191 -14.88 -13.19 -0.72
CA SER A 191 -15.50 -14.51 -0.66
C SER A 191 -15.39 -15.15 0.73
N GLN A 192 -14.44 -14.70 1.54
CA GLN A 192 -14.16 -15.18 2.89
C GLN A 192 -13.88 -14.00 3.81
N PRO A 193 -14.90 -13.40 4.45
CA PRO A 193 -14.76 -12.14 5.21
C PRO A 193 -13.74 -12.17 6.36
N ASP A 194 -13.43 -13.35 6.88
CA ASP A 194 -12.42 -13.54 7.92
C ASP A 194 -10.99 -13.73 7.36
N ARG A 195 -10.85 -13.83 6.02
CA ARG A 195 -9.55 -13.95 5.37
C ARG A 195 -8.99 -12.59 5.00
N MET A 196 -7.76 -12.37 5.42
CA MET A 196 -6.97 -11.20 5.01
C MET A 196 -5.54 -11.63 4.66
N TYR A 197 -4.93 -10.88 3.74
CA TYR A 197 -3.52 -10.99 3.40
C TYR A 197 -2.84 -9.66 3.70
N ILE A 198 -1.63 -9.72 4.23
CA ILE A 198 -0.81 -8.53 4.45
C ILE A 198 0.62 -8.73 3.96
N ALA A 199 1.29 -7.63 3.69
CA ALA A 199 2.72 -7.62 3.37
C ALA A 199 3.46 -6.55 4.19
N ILE A 200 4.67 -6.93 4.62
CA ILE A 200 5.53 -6.12 5.47
C ILE A 200 6.94 -6.07 4.86
N SER A 201 7.48 -4.87 4.70
CA SER A 201 8.89 -4.69 4.34
C SER A 201 9.78 -5.17 5.47
N ALA A 202 10.54 -6.06 5.23
CA ALA A 202 11.42 -7.14 5.50
C ALA A 202 10.95 -8.07 6.62
N ALA A 203 9.62 -8.30 6.72
CA ALA A 203 9.10 -9.40 7.54
C ALA A 203 8.42 -10.50 6.70
N GLY A 204 7.90 -10.16 5.51
CA GLY A 204 7.26 -11.10 4.59
C GLY A 204 5.77 -10.85 4.40
N ALA A 205 5.09 -11.85 3.85
CA ALA A 205 3.65 -11.91 3.67
C ALA A 205 3.01 -12.83 4.72
N PHE A 206 1.80 -12.48 5.15
CA PHE A 206 1.05 -13.24 6.13
C PHE A 206 -0.41 -13.35 5.72
N ARG A 207 -1.07 -14.43 6.16
CA ARG A 207 -2.50 -14.65 6.00
C ARG A 207 -3.16 -14.95 7.34
N THR A 208 -4.34 -14.39 7.54
CA THR A 208 -5.30 -14.84 8.55
C THR A 208 -6.53 -15.45 7.87
N ASP A 209 -7.13 -16.45 8.51
CA ASP A 209 -8.40 -17.06 8.10
C ASP A 209 -9.45 -16.95 9.22
N ASP A 210 -9.19 -16.13 10.28
CA ASP A 210 -10.02 -16.00 11.49
C ASP A 210 -10.24 -14.54 11.94
N GLY A 211 -10.20 -13.61 10.99
CA GLY A 211 -10.44 -12.19 11.25
C GLY A 211 -9.30 -11.48 11.97
N GLY A 212 -8.08 -12.00 11.86
CA GLY A 212 -6.88 -11.40 12.45
C GLY A 212 -6.53 -11.86 13.86
N LYS A 213 -7.21 -12.90 14.38
CA LYS A 213 -6.89 -13.48 15.69
C LYS A 213 -5.56 -14.23 15.65
N THR A 214 -5.35 -14.98 14.58
CA THR A 214 -4.08 -15.68 14.31
C THR A 214 -3.59 -15.39 12.90
N TRP A 215 -2.28 -15.43 12.70
CA TRP A 215 -1.64 -15.18 11.42
C TRP A 215 -0.59 -16.24 11.16
N LYS A 216 -0.49 -16.68 9.91
CA LYS A 216 0.59 -17.56 9.45
C LYS A 216 1.44 -16.87 8.40
N PRO A 217 2.77 -17.02 8.43
CA PRO A 217 3.63 -16.64 7.32
C PRO A 217 3.24 -17.43 6.06
N ILE A 218 3.20 -16.75 4.92
CA ILE A 218 2.91 -17.35 3.61
C ILE A 218 4.07 -17.06 2.66
N ASN A 219 5.29 -17.45 3.04
CA ASN A 219 6.53 -17.09 2.37
C ASN A 219 7.23 -18.26 1.66
N ARG A 220 6.60 -19.43 1.61
CA ARG A 220 7.18 -20.60 0.96
C ARG A 220 7.37 -20.38 -0.54
N GLY A 221 8.61 -20.50 -0.99
CA GLY A 221 8.99 -20.25 -2.39
C GLY A 221 9.44 -18.82 -2.69
N LEU A 222 9.43 -17.92 -1.70
CA LEU A 222 10.04 -16.60 -1.82
C LEU A 222 11.57 -16.70 -1.71
N LYS A 223 12.19 -17.37 -2.65
CA LYS A 223 13.65 -17.55 -2.64
C LYS A 223 14.35 -16.24 -2.98
N SER A 224 15.38 -15.93 -2.21
CA SER A 224 16.30 -14.85 -2.54
C SER A 224 17.70 -15.23 -2.10
N GLN A 225 18.63 -15.24 -3.05
CA GLN A 225 20.06 -15.49 -2.73
C GLN A 225 20.75 -14.25 -2.14
N TYR A 226 20.08 -13.09 -2.11
CA TYR A 226 20.71 -11.82 -1.73
C TYR A 226 20.19 -11.24 -0.43
N GLU A 227 18.96 -11.59 -0.03
CA GLU A 227 18.28 -10.95 1.10
C GLU A 227 18.45 -11.68 2.43
N LEU A 228 18.56 -13.00 2.40
CA LEU A 228 18.55 -13.84 3.60
C LEU A 228 19.67 -14.85 3.58
N PRO A 229 20.31 -15.10 4.73
CA PRO A 229 21.23 -16.23 4.88
C PRO A 229 20.56 -17.59 4.61
N ASP A 230 19.25 -17.69 4.94
CA ASP A 230 18.42 -18.85 4.66
C ASP A 230 17.32 -18.47 3.66
N PRO A 231 17.39 -18.94 2.40
CA PRO A 231 16.38 -18.64 1.39
C PRO A 231 15.01 -19.29 1.65
N ASP A 232 14.95 -20.27 2.55
CA ASP A 232 13.72 -20.96 2.95
C ASP A 232 13.17 -20.43 4.31
N ALA A 233 13.71 -19.32 4.82
CA ALA A 233 13.25 -18.70 6.06
C ALA A 233 11.74 -18.39 6.01
N GLU A 234 11.04 -18.66 7.10
CA GLU A 234 9.59 -18.40 7.18
C GLU A 234 9.23 -16.92 7.24
N VAL A 235 10.15 -16.06 7.72
CA VAL A 235 9.99 -14.61 7.85
C VAL A 235 11.27 -13.89 7.45
N GLY A 236 11.21 -12.57 7.27
CA GLY A 236 12.38 -11.76 6.91
C GLY A 236 12.44 -11.39 5.43
N HIS A 237 11.50 -11.83 4.61
CA HIS A 237 11.44 -11.49 3.20
C HIS A 237 10.97 -10.05 2.98
N CYS A 238 11.65 -9.30 2.10
CA CYS A 238 11.24 -7.96 1.72
C CYS A 238 10.18 -8.03 0.61
N VAL A 239 8.92 -7.92 1.00
CA VAL A 239 7.80 -7.84 0.07
C VAL A 239 7.48 -6.37 -0.19
N HIS A 240 7.31 -5.99 -1.46
CA HIS A 240 6.98 -4.62 -1.83
C HIS A 240 5.48 -4.41 -2.00
N ARG A 241 4.75 -5.33 -2.61
CA ARG A 241 3.29 -5.29 -2.70
C ARG A 241 2.72 -6.65 -3.09
N ILE A 242 1.49 -6.92 -2.63
CA ILE A 242 0.67 -8.04 -3.09
C ILE A 242 -0.59 -7.48 -3.76
N ALA A 243 -1.03 -8.10 -4.84
CA ALA A 243 -2.27 -7.79 -5.54
C ALA A 243 -3.11 -9.05 -5.75
N MET A 244 -4.43 -8.87 -5.75
CA MET A 244 -5.42 -9.93 -5.87
C MET A 244 -6.58 -9.45 -6.74
N HIS A 245 -7.11 -10.31 -7.61
CA HIS A 245 -8.36 -10.03 -8.29
C HIS A 245 -9.54 -10.58 -7.47
N PRO A 246 -10.59 -9.79 -7.21
CA PRO A 246 -11.70 -10.20 -6.34
C PRO A 246 -12.41 -11.49 -6.78
N SER A 247 -12.48 -11.77 -8.10
CA SER A 247 -13.10 -13.00 -8.61
C SER A 247 -12.22 -14.25 -8.48
N ARG A 248 -10.94 -14.10 -8.10
CA ARG A 248 -9.99 -15.22 -7.96
C ARG A 248 -9.13 -15.03 -6.70
N PRO A 249 -9.72 -15.03 -5.49
CA PRO A 249 -9.04 -14.66 -4.25
C PRO A 249 -7.93 -15.64 -3.84
N ASN A 250 -7.85 -16.83 -4.45
CA ASN A 250 -6.75 -17.76 -4.23
C ASN A 250 -5.55 -17.52 -5.15
N VAL A 251 -5.67 -16.63 -6.15
CA VAL A 251 -4.56 -16.26 -7.04
C VAL A 251 -4.03 -14.91 -6.60
N LEU A 252 -2.78 -14.89 -6.15
CA LEU A 252 -2.09 -13.69 -5.68
C LEU A 252 -0.90 -13.42 -6.58
N PHE A 253 -0.62 -12.13 -6.77
CA PHE A 253 0.59 -11.66 -7.43
C PHE A 253 1.39 -10.81 -6.45
N MET A 254 2.71 -10.91 -6.50
CA MET A 254 3.61 -10.19 -5.60
C MET A 254 4.74 -9.54 -6.37
N GLN A 255 4.96 -8.25 -6.13
CA GLN A 255 6.27 -7.65 -6.35
C GLN A 255 7.06 -7.83 -5.08
N LYS A 256 8.07 -8.66 -5.13
CA LYS A 256 9.06 -8.81 -4.07
C LYS A 256 10.19 -7.80 -4.30
N HIS A 257 11.15 -7.74 -3.41
CA HIS A 257 12.36 -6.93 -3.57
C HIS A 257 13.05 -7.25 -4.91
N TRP A 258 13.34 -8.54 -5.14
CA TRP A 258 13.62 -9.07 -6.47
C TRP A 258 12.50 -10.01 -6.88
N ASP A 259 12.20 -10.01 -8.16
CA ASP A 259 11.24 -10.85 -8.84
C ASP A 259 9.76 -10.47 -8.65
N VAL A 260 9.01 -10.82 -9.65
CA VAL A 260 7.55 -10.89 -9.60
C VAL A 260 7.15 -12.34 -9.39
N LEU A 261 6.30 -12.58 -8.41
CA LEU A 261 5.88 -13.93 -8.05
C LEU A 261 4.37 -14.07 -8.15
N ARG A 262 3.94 -15.32 -8.31
CA ARG A 262 2.52 -15.71 -8.33
C ARG A 262 2.30 -16.87 -7.38
N SER A 263 1.15 -16.86 -6.73
CA SER A 263 0.58 -17.98 -5.99
C SER A 263 -0.76 -18.35 -6.60
N ASP A 264 -1.04 -19.64 -6.71
CA ASP A 264 -2.34 -20.19 -7.16
C ASP A 264 -3.10 -20.89 -6.01
N ASP A 265 -2.56 -20.86 -4.78
CA ASP A 265 -3.03 -21.59 -3.61
C ASP A 265 -3.19 -20.68 -2.37
N ALA A 266 -3.65 -19.43 -2.58
CA ALA A 266 -3.89 -18.47 -1.51
C ALA A 266 -2.62 -18.12 -0.70
N GLY A 267 -1.46 -18.14 -1.34
CA GLY A 267 -0.18 -17.78 -0.75
C GLY A 267 0.54 -18.95 -0.07
N ASP A 268 0.00 -20.16 -0.09
CA ASP A 268 0.66 -21.32 0.54
C ASP A 268 1.98 -21.69 -0.16
N SER A 269 2.10 -21.35 -1.46
CA SER A 269 3.36 -21.41 -2.20
C SER A 269 3.45 -20.35 -3.29
N TRP A 270 4.67 -19.95 -3.64
CA TRP A 270 4.96 -18.96 -4.65
C TRP A 270 5.94 -19.49 -5.69
N HIS A 271 5.77 -19.02 -6.92
CA HIS A 271 6.70 -19.27 -8.02
C HIS A 271 6.96 -17.99 -8.80
N GLU A 272 8.16 -17.87 -9.36
CA GLU A 272 8.58 -16.72 -10.12
C GLU A 272 7.84 -16.62 -11.47
N VAL A 273 7.46 -15.39 -11.82
CA VAL A 273 6.81 -15.04 -13.09
C VAL A 273 7.37 -13.73 -13.68
N SER A 274 8.62 -13.40 -13.40
CA SER A 274 9.31 -12.20 -13.92
C SER A 274 9.54 -12.25 -15.44
N GLY A 275 9.68 -13.45 -16.00
CA GLY A 275 9.77 -13.70 -17.45
C GLY A 275 10.79 -12.80 -18.14
N ASN A 276 10.31 -12.02 -19.14
CA ASN A 276 11.12 -11.13 -19.96
C ASN A 276 11.14 -9.67 -19.48
N LEU A 277 10.91 -9.40 -18.19
CA LEU A 277 11.07 -8.06 -17.62
C LEU A 277 12.53 -7.58 -17.76
N PRO A 278 12.76 -6.26 -17.96
CA PRO A 278 14.12 -5.73 -18.14
C PRO A 278 14.90 -5.65 -16.83
N SER A 279 14.24 -5.78 -15.70
CA SER A 279 14.76 -5.80 -14.35
C SER A 279 13.78 -6.56 -13.46
N ASP A 280 14.31 -7.24 -12.47
CA ASP A 280 13.57 -7.99 -11.46
C ASP A 280 13.10 -7.10 -10.28
N PHE A 281 13.57 -5.84 -10.21
CA PHE A 281 13.28 -4.92 -9.12
C PHE A 281 12.18 -3.91 -9.46
N GLY A 282 11.23 -3.74 -8.57
CA GLY A 282 10.14 -2.77 -8.68
C GLY A 282 9.36 -2.63 -7.38
N PHE A 283 8.38 -1.72 -7.35
CA PHE A 283 7.55 -1.50 -6.17
C PHE A 283 6.07 -1.79 -6.40
N PRO A 284 5.37 -1.18 -7.39
CA PRO A 284 3.95 -1.37 -7.55
C PRO A 284 3.64 -2.65 -8.33
N ILE A 285 2.52 -3.25 -7.99
CA ILE A 285 1.86 -4.27 -8.80
C ILE A 285 0.36 -4.06 -8.72
N ALA A 286 -0.34 -4.18 -9.85
CA ALA A 286 -1.79 -4.08 -9.92
C ALA A 286 -2.36 -5.17 -10.82
N VAL A 287 -3.60 -5.60 -10.55
CA VAL A 287 -4.35 -6.53 -11.38
C VAL A 287 -5.48 -5.77 -12.08
N HIS A 288 -5.69 -6.05 -13.36
CA HIS A 288 -6.77 -5.46 -14.15
C HIS A 288 -8.14 -5.74 -13.53
N ALA A 289 -9.04 -4.75 -13.53
CA ALA A 289 -10.30 -4.84 -12.81
C ALA A 289 -11.25 -5.97 -13.31
N HIS A 290 -11.14 -6.36 -14.58
CA HIS A 290 -12.04 -7.34 -15.22
C HIS A 290 -11.32 -8.60 -15.74
N GLU A 291 -9.98 -8.55 -15.83
CA GLU A 291 -9.15 -9.63 -16.38
C GLU A 291 -8.19 -10.16 -15.31
N PRO A 292 -8.53 -11.25 -14.61
CA PRO A 292 -7.76 -11.71 -13.43
C PRO A 292 -6.36 -12.26 -13.76
N ASN A 293 -6.01 -12.45 -15.04
CA ASN A 293 -4.66 -12.81 -15.46
C ASN A 293 -3.88 -11.62 -16.04
N THR A 294 -4.50 -10.43 -16.13
CA THR A 294 -3.83 -9.24 -16.62
C THR A 294 -3.25 -8.45 -15.45
N VAL A 295 -1.92 -8.34 -15.42
CA VAL A 295 -1.14 -7.79 -14.31
C VAL A 295 -0.22 -6.69 -14.83
N TYR A 296 0.01 -5.66 -14.01
CA TYR A 296 0.84 -4.50 -14.33
C TYR A 296 1.93 -4.31 -13.29
N VAL A 297 3.16 -4.03 -13.75
CA VAL A 297 4.30 -3.67 -12.92
C VAL A 297 5.08 -2.52 -13.52
N VAL A 298 5.89 -1.85 -12.71
CA VAL A 298 6.81 -0.81 -13.18
C VAL A 298 8.22 -1.12 -12.67
N PRO A 299 9.01 -1.87 -13.43
CA PRO A 299 10.39 -2.17 -13.07
C PRO A 299 11.25 -0.91 -13.03
N ILE A 300 12.15 -0.85 -12.06
CA ILE A 300 13.24 0.13 -11.97
C ILE A 300 14.59 -0.59 -12.07
N LYS A 301 15.67 0.16 -12.21
CA LYS A 301 16.98 -0.39 -12.64
C LYS A 301 17.53 -1.41 -11.65
N SER A 302 17.52 -1.09 -10.35
CA SER A 302 17.99 -1.97 -9.28
C SER A 302 17.57 -1.48 -7.91
N ASP A 303 17.93 -2.20 -6.86
CA ASP A 303 17.75 -1.82 -5.46
C ASP A 303 18.53 -0.58 -5.02
N SER A 304 19.60 -0.26 -5.71
CA SER A 304 20.45 0.91 -5.46
C SER A 304 20.22 2.07 -6.43
N GLU A 305 19.60 1.80 -7.58
CA GLU A 305 19.35 2.77 -8.64
C GLU A 305 17.84 2.89 -8.92
N HIS A 306 17.15 3.69 -8.10
CA HIS A 306 15.69 3.80 -8.06
C HIS A 306 15.13 4.70 -9.18
N TYR A 307 15.38 4.34 -10.42
CA TYR A 307 14.83 4.98 -11.62
C TYR A 307 14.63 3.97 -12.76
N PRO A 308 13.80 4.25 -13.78
CA PRO A 308 13.52 3.29 -14.85
C PRO A 308 14.78 2.92 -15.63
N PRO A 309 14.93 1.66 -16.07
CA PRO A 309 16.02 1.25 -16.92
C PRO A 309 16.17 2.17 -18.13
N GLU A 310 17.40 2.56 -18.45
CA GLU A 310 17.75 3.48 -19.56
C GLU A 310 17.14 4.90 -19.45
N GLY A 311 16.60 5.29 -18.28
CA GLY A 311 15.87 6.56 -18.13
C GLY A 311 14.57 6.60 -18.95
N LYS A 312 13.97 5.45 -19.28
CA LYS A 312 12.74 5.30 -20.06
C LYS A 312 11.63 4.75 -19.19
N LEU A 313 10.61 5.56 -18.93
CA LEU A 313 9.47 5.13 -18.14
C LEU A 313 8.58 4.18 -18.95
N ARG A 314 8.38 2.98 -18.43
CA ARG A 314 7.57 1.93 -19.05
C ARG A 314 6.73 1.26 -17.97
N VAL A 315 5.44 1.07 -18.24
CA VAL A 315 4.61 0.12 -17.51
C VAL A 315 4.69 -1.20 -18.27
N TYR A 316 4.82 -2.31 -17.57
CA TYR A 316 4.77 -3.63 -18.18
C TYR A 316 3.45 -4.30 -17.85
N ARG A 317 2.82 -4.87 -18.86
CA ARG A 317 1.57 -5.64 -18.75
C ARG A 317 1.83 -7.09 -19.13
N SER A 318 1.35 -8.01 -18.30
CA SER A 318 1.18 -9.41 -18.67
C SER A 318 -0.31 -9.72 -18.78
N LYS A 319 -0.71 -10.36 -19.86
CA LYS A 319 -2.07 -10.93 -20.04
C LYS A 319 -2.12 -12.44 -19.76
N THR A 320 -0.97 -13.01 -19.42
CA THR A 320 -0.79 -14.44 -19.22
C THR A 320 -0.54 -14.82 -17.75
N GLY A 321 -0.80 -13.91 -16.82
CA GLY A 321 -0.57 -14.12 -15.40
C GLY A 321 0.91 -14.11 -15.02
N GLY A 322 1.72 -13.32 -15.72
CA GLY A 322 3.13 -13.09 -15.43
C GLY A 322 4.10 -13.86 -16.34
N HIS A 323 3.64 -14.76 -17.21
CA HIS A 323 4.55 -15.57 -18.04
C HIS A 323 5.18 -14.77 -19.18
N GLU A 324 4.46 -13.79 -19.73
CA GLU A 324 4.97 -12.91 -20.79
C GLU A 324 4.59 -11.47 -20.47
N TRP A 325 5.52 -10.53 -20.73
CA TRP A 325 5.35 -9.12 -20.45
C TRP A 325 5.56 -8.26 -21.68
N GLU A 326 4.68 -7.29 -21.90
CA GLU A 326 4.78 -6.29 -22.95
C GLU A 326 5.02 -4.90 -22.37
N ALA A 327 5.91 -4.13 -22.97
CA ALA A 327 6.22 -2.76 -22.56
C ALA A 327 5.19 -1.78 -23.09
N LEU A 328 4.53 -1.03 -22.22
CA LEU A 328 3.56 0.03 -22.56
C LEU A 328 4.28 1.38 -22.42
N THR A 329 4.47 2.08 -23.53
CA THR A 329 5.31 3.28 -23.59
C THR A 329 4.63 4.51 -24.14
N LYS A 330 3.50 4.33 -24.86
CA LYS A 330 2.84 5.41 -25.58
C LYS A 330 2.32 6.49 -24.63
N GLY A 331 2.89 7.70 -24.73
CA GLY A 331 2.56 8.84 -23.85
C GLY A 331 3.40 8.95 -22.59
N LEU A 332 4.31 7.98 -22.33
CA LEU A 332 5.27 8.03 -21.24
C LEU A 332 6.63 8.59 -21.71
N PRO A 333 7.40 9.26 -20.84
CA PRO A 333 8.74 9.76 -21.17
C PRO A 333 9.68 8.61 -21.55
N GLN A 334 10.33 8.72 -22.72
CA GLN A 334 11.25 7.70 -23.24
C GLN A 334 12.71 8.16 -23.28
N GLN A 335 13.03 9.20 -22.51
CA GLN A 335 14.39 9.68 -22.28
C GLN A 335 14.42 10.53 -21.01
N ASP A 336 15.55 10.58 -20.35
CA ASP A 336 15.87 11.46 -19.22
C ASP A 336 14.85 11.40 -18.07
N CYS A 337 14.22 10.24 -17.84
CA CYS A 337 13.21 10.03 -16.84
C CYS A 337 13.79 9.29 -15.62
N TYR A 338 14.09 10.04 -14.56
CA TYR A 338 14.72 9.53 -13.34
C TYR A 338 13.76 9.60 -12.15
N VAL A 339 12.53 9.13 -12.37
CA VAL A 339 11.49 9.05 -11.33
C VAL A 339 11.31 7.60 -10.86
N ASN A 340 10.65 7.43 -9.71
CA ASN A 340 10.22 6.14 -9.22
C ASN A 340 8.69 6.15 -9.00
N ILE A 341 8.08 4.99 -9.02
CA ILE A 341 6.69 4.75 -8.63
C ILE A 341 6.73 3.89 -7.38
N LEU A 342 6.13 4.38 -6.30
CA LEU A 342 6.16 3.69 -5.00
C LEU A 342 5.09 2.60 -4.92
N ARG A 343 5.14 1.79 -3.85
CA ARG A 343 4.31 0.59 -3.60
C ARG A 343 2.82 0.85 -3.77
N ASP A 344 2.32 1.91 -3.11
CA ASP A 344 0.91 2.30 -3.10
C ASP A 344 0.56 3.34 -4.16
N ALA A 345 1.47 3.63 -5.11
CA ALA A 345 1.29 4.69 -6.09
C ALA A 345 0.77 4.20 -7.45
N MET A 346 0.04 3.09 -7.50
CA MET A 346 -0.62 2.56 -8.69
C MET A 346 -1.99 1.97 -8.33
N ALA A 347 -3.02 2.33 -9.11
CA ALA A 347 -4.40 1.86 -8.93
C ALA A 347 -5.10 1.61 -10.27
N VAL A 348 -6.24 0.91 -10.22
CA VAL A 348 -7.12 0.65 -11.36
C VAL A 348 -8.56 1.06 -11.02
N ASP A 349 -9.33 1.50 -12.03
CA ASP A 349 -10.77 1.72 -11.87
C ASP A 349 -11.60 0.53 -12.38
N GLN A 350 -12.89 0.55 -12.08
CA GLN A 350 -13.84 -0.51 -12.44
C GLN A 350 -14.61 -0.19 -13.74
N LEU A 351 -14.20 0.81 -14.51
CA LEU A 351 -14.86 1.14 -15.77
C LEU A 351 -14.41 0.21 -16.91
N GLU A 352 -15.17 0.22 -17.99
CA GLU A 352 -14.84 -0.49 -19.22
C GLU A 352 -14.62 0.54 -20.33
N PRO A 353 -13.45 0.56 -20.98
CA PRO A 353 -12.20 -0.16 -20.63
C PRO A 353 -11.64 0.23 -19.28
N CYS A 354 -10.92 -0.70 -18.63
CA CYS A 354 -10.26 -0.48 -17.33
C CYS A 354 -9.31 0.72 -17.39
N GLY A 355 -9.47 1.65 -16.44
CA GLY A 355 -8.52 2.74 -16.24
C GLY A 355 -7.39 2.35 -15.31
N LEU A 356 -6.20 2.85 -15.63
CA LEU A 356 -5.03 2.70 -14.76
C LEU A 356 -4.47 4.08 -14.42
N TYR A 357 -3.97 4.19 -13.20
CA TYR A 357 -3.42 5.42 -12.66
C TYR A 357 -2.13 5.12 -11.92
N PHE A 358 -1.11 5.97 -12.07
CA PHE A 358 0.05 5.92 -11.21
C PHE A 358 0.65 7.30 -10.97
N GLY A 359 1.25 7.45 -9.79
CA GLY A 359 1.95 8.65 -9.40
C GLY A 359 3.46 8.44 -9.29
N THR A 360 4.24 9.48 -9.54
CA THR A 360 5.70 9.41 -9.52
C THR A 360 6.30 10.20 -8.37
N THR A 361 7.50 9.85 -7.97
CA THR A 361 8.29 10.64 -7.01
C THR A 361 8.65 12.03 -7.53
N GLY A 362 8.52 12.26 -8.84
CA GLY A 362 8.67 13.58 -9.49
C GLY A 362 7.40 14.42 -9.49
N GLY A 363 6.27 13.92 -8.92
CA GLY A 363 5.04 14.68 -8.77
C GLY A 363 4.09 14.63 -9.97
N GLN A 364 4.33 13.79 -10.98
CA GLN A 364 3.40 13.56 -12.06
C GLN A 364 2.40 12.44 -11.67
N VAL A 365 1.15 12.59 -12.10
CA VAL A 365 0.16 11.50 -12.11
C VAL A 365 -0.22 11.21 -13.54
N TYR A 366 -0.06 9.96 -13.95
CA TYR A 366 -0.43 9.47 -15.27
C TYR A 366 -1.72 8.66 -15.18
N ALA A 367 -2.54 8.77 -16.23
CA ALA A 367 -3.75 7.98 -16.42
C ALA A 367 -3.73 7.30 -17.79
N SER A 368 -4.16 6.07 -17.82
CA SER A 368 -4.57 5.34 -19.02
C SER A 368 -6.06 5.04 -18.91
N ARG A 369 -6.79 5.19 -20.00
CA ARG A 369 -8.23 4.89 -20.10
C ARG A 369 -8.53 3.71 -21.02
N ASP A 370 -7.52 2.99 -21.42
CA ASP A 370 -7.56 1.92 -22.44
C ASP A 370 -6.71 0.70 -22.03
N GLY A 371 -6.72 0.36 -20.72
CA GLY A 371 -6.02 -0.81 -20.21
C GLY A 371 -4.50 -0.71 -20.30
N GLY A 372 -3.94 0.50 -20.37
CA GLY A 372 -2.51 0.75 -20.43
C GLY A 372 -1.96 0.99 -21.85
N ASP A 373 -2.78 0.89 -22.90
CA ASP A 373 -2.33 1.04 -24.28
C ASP A 373 -1.81 2.46 -24.59
N SER A 374 -2.35 3.48 -23.90
CA SER A 374 -1.86 4.87 -23.99
C SER A 374 -1.97 5.58 -22.64
N TRP A 375 -1.07 6.53 -22.41
CA TRP A 375 -0.95 7.26 -21.15
C TRP A 375 -0.98 8.77 -21.39
N THR A 376 -1.56 9.47 -20.42
CA THR A 376 -1.59 10.93 -20.36
C THR A 376 -1.23 11.39 -18.96
N ALA A 377 -0.32 12.36 -18.83
CA ALA A 377 -0.13 13.02 -17.55
C ALA A 377 -1.33 13.92 -17.27
N ILE A 378 -2.12 13.56 -16.27
CA ILE A 378 -3.35 14.30 -15.90
C ILE A 378 -3.05 15.45 -14.94
N VAL A 379 -1.95 15.36 -14.20
CA VAL A 379 -1.42 16.45 -13.41
C VAL A 379 0.12 16.35 -13.39
N ARG A 380 0.78 17.51 -13.30
CA ARG A 380 2.24 17.63 -13.18
C ARG A 380 2.55 18.53 -12.00
N ASP A 381 3.77 18.51 -11.56
CA ASP A 381 4.30 19.47 -10.57
C ASP A 381 3.62 19.40 -9.18
N LEU A 382 3.03 18.23 -8.84
CA LEU A 382 2.68 17.93 -7.46
C LEU A 382 3.95 17.67 -6.63
N PRO A 383 3.88 17.73 -5.30
CA PRO A 383 4.92 17.13 -4.47
C PRO A 383 5.05 15.63 -4.78
N GLY A 384 6.22 15.05 -4.48
CA GLY A 384 6.46 13.62 -4.76
C GLY A 384 5.30 12.74 -4.26
N VAL A 385 4.75 11.92 -5.15
CA VAL A 385 3.57 11.08 -4.87
C VAL A 385 3.99 9.88 -4.03
N LEU A 386 3.21 9.58 -2.99
CA LEU A 386 3.40 8.45 -2.08
C LEU A 386 2.37 7.35 -2.35
N SER A 387 1.12 7.72 -2.66
CA SER A 387 0.03 6.78 -2.96
C SER A 387 -0.91 7.30 -4.04
N VAL A 388 -1.58 6.38 -4.73
CA VAL A 388 -2.67 6.60 -5.70
C VAL A 388 -3.70 5.50 -5.49
N GLU A 389 -4.96 5.92 -5.27
CA GLU A 389 -6.11 5.04 -5.04
C GLU A 389 -7.35 5.48 -5.84
#